data_2c494b0df1c72b578e12b4c14e6ae85a
#
_entry.id   2c494b0df1c72b578e12b4c14e6ae85a
#
_cell.length_a   1.000
_cell.length_b   1.000
_cell.length_c   1.000
_cell.angle_alpha   90.00
_cell.angle_beta   90.00
_cell.angle_gamma   90.00
#
_symmetry.space_group_name_H-M   'P 1'
#
loop_
_entity.id
_entity.type
_entity.pdbx_description
1 polymer ?
#
loop_
_entity_poly.entity_id
_entity_poly.type
_entity_poly.pdbx_seq_one_letter_code
_entity_poly.pdbx_strand_id
1 'polypeptide(L)'
;KLGLFMSRQVGYLDERWSWPGLLSSESKFLSVLQPIEVRGVSPKKQYAFFPFSAISRNRVDHETRYRVGTDFFWRPSSNLQLSGTVNPDFGSVESDDVVINLSATETFFPEKRLFFVEGQEVFVASPRADTRGSGVGNRGAPYTMVNTRRIGGKPRSLSLAADENITDRELDLPVDLMGAVKVTGQTGRLRYGLFSAFEEDVDIRGTKAGTPVKFTQTGSDYGVARLIYEDSKAGAYRAFGILSTAVLHESGDALVTGLDGHYLTSDGKIQLDAQVMTSDIDGQSRGYGGFIDGEFAIKKGVVQRVGIEYFDRDLDINDLGFLERNDSFRIRSSHIRTSSGLGWAKSNQFDLRGYVQENNDGLFTGAAVFLSDSLTLNNLSNVLLRVGFFPKAFDDLNSFGNGTYRTALRRDVAIRFSSPNTNKWSFGSGIGWREEMLGGRHISVGGGLTWRPNDRFSFRLRYFWADRDGWLIHQEARNMTTFKAQQWVPSLNMDYFFSAKQQLKATLQWVGIKAAEDEFWEIPSSPGALVKVAKPAGPSDSFGKSQMTFQLRYRWEIAPLSDLFIVYIRGADKGLGLQDNSFSDIFQAGWEDPTADTFIVKLRYRFGS
;
A
#
# COMPACT_ATOMS: atom_id res chain seq x y z
N LYS A 1 -28.44 -4.68 15.71
CA LYS A 1 -28.11 -3.36 16.31
C LYS A 1 -27.58 -2.48 15.19
N LEU A 2 -28.07 -1.25 15.10
CA LEU A 2 -27.49 -0.22 14.23
C LEU A 2 -26.55 0.62 15.07
N GLY A 3 -25.41 0.98 14.50
CA GLY A 3 -24.49 1.94 15.09
C GLY A 3 -24.54 3.25 14.32
N LEU A 4 -24.59 4.39 15.01
CA LEU A 4 -24.55 5.72 14.40
C LEU A 4 -23.18 6.35 14.59
N PHE A 5 -22.65 6.85 13.49
CA PHE A 5 -21.55 7.79 13.47
C PHE A 5 -22.00 9.05 12.72
N MET A 6 -21.77 10.19 13.33
CA MET A 6 -22.01 11.48 12.68
C MET A 6 -20.70 12.26 12.69
N SER A 7 -20.39 12.90 11.58
CA SER A 7 -19.31 13.87 11.55
C SER A 7 -19.74 15.13 10.79
N ARG A 8 -19.31 16.28 11.30
CA ARG A 8 -19.56 17.57 10.69
C ARG A 8 -18.24 18.34 10.58
N GLN A 9 -17.94 18.78 9.38
CA GLN A 9 -16.88 19.76 9.18
C GLN A 9 -17.43 21.14 9.53
N VAL A 10 -16.80 21.78 10.52
CA VAL A 10 -17.15 23.15 10.93
C VAL A 10 -16.18 24.09 10.24
N GLY A 11 -16.52 24.53 9.02
CA GLY A 11 -15.62 25.23 8.11
C GLY A 11 -15.04 26.54 8.64
N TYR A 12 -15.75 27.27 9.50
CA TYR A 12 -15.24 28.52 10.11
C TYR A 12 -14.27 28.28 11.28
N LEU A 13 -14.26 27.06 11.85
CA LEU A 13 -13.31 26.65 12.90
C LEU A 13 -12.22 25.74 12.33
N ASP A 14 -12.39 25.26 11.10
CA ASP A 14 -11.60 24.17 10.49
C ASP A 14 -11.50 22.94 11.40
N GLU A 15 -12.57 22.68 12.16
CA GLU A 15 -12.71 21.55 13.05
C GLU A 15 -13.64 20.51 12.42
N ARG A 16 -13.28 19.24 12.55
CA ARG A 16 -14.20 18.14 12.27
C ARG A 16 -14.75 17.62 13.59
N TRP A 17 -16.01 17.88 13.82
CA TRP A 17 -16.72 17.31 14.95
C TRP A 17 -17.26 15.94 14.58
N SER A 18 -16.96 14.95 15.39
CA SER A 18 -17.48 13.60 15.20
C SER A 18 -18.13 13.07 16.48
N TRP A 19 -19.13 12.25 16.31
CA TRP A 19 -19.78 11.54 17.41
C TRP A 19 -20.08 10.09 16.96
N PRO A 20 -19.55 9.10 17.69
CA PRO A 20 -18.54 9.22 18.74
C PRO A 20 -17.21 9.81 18.22
N GLY A 21 -16.35 10.29 19.11
CA GLY A 21 -15.11 11.02 18.81
C GLY A 21 -13.97 10.15 18.27
N LEU A 22 -14.22 9.39 17.20
CA LEU A 22 -13.30 8.45 16.58
C LEU A 22 -13.12 8.75 15.10
N LEU A 23 -11.96 8.37 14.57
CA LEU A 23 -11.73 8.34 13.14
C LEU A 23 -12.31 7.07 12.53
N SER A 24 -12.93 7.19 11.35
CA SER A 24 -13.50 6.04 10.62
C SER A 24 -12.46 5.00 10.19
N SER A 25 -11.17 5.37 10.22
CA SER A 25 -10.03 4.51 9.91
C SER A 25 -9.54 3.67 11.09
N GLU A 26 -10.09 3.83 12.28
CA GLU A 26 -9.66 3.06 13.44
C GLU A 26 -10.27 1.66 13.46
N SER A 27 -9.48 0.64 13.83
CA SER A 27 -9.92 -0.76 13.89
C SER A 27 -11.13 -0.99 14.80
N LYS A 28 -11.28 -0.16 15.83
CA LYS A 28 -12.39 -0.17 16.79
C LYS A 28 -13.61 0.64 16.35
N PHE A 29 -13.59 1.32 15.19
CA PHE A 29 -14.62 2.25 14.74
C PHE A 29 -16.05 1.66 14.85
N LEU A 30 -16.24 0.45 14.33
CA LEU A 30 -17.55 -0.20 14.35
C LEU A 30 -18.03 -0.59 15.76
N SER A 31 -17.08 -0.91 16.66
CA SER A 31 -17.38 -1.39 18.02
C SER A 31 -17.83 -0.28 18.98
N VAL A 32 -17.46 0.96 18.69
CA VAL A 32 -17.77 2.13 19.53
C VAL A 32 -18.81 3.05 18.92
N LEU A 33 -19.44 2.65 17.81
CA LEU A 33 -20.58 3.37 17.26
C LEU A 33 -21.70 3.48 18.28
N GLN A 34 -22.35 4.64 18.33
CA GLN A 34 -23.50 4.83 19.22
C GLN A 34 -24.64 3.90 18.80
N PRO A 35 -25.09 2.99 19.68
CA PRO A 35 -26.17 2.08 19.34
C PRO A 35 -27.48 2.84 19.14
N ILE A 36 -28.16 2.55 18.03
CA ILE A 36 -29.53 3.01 17.77
C ILE A 36 -30.47 1.81 17.91
N GLU A 37 -31.51 1.99 18.67
CA GLU A 37 -32.64 1.08 18.71
C GLU A 37 -33.73 1.55 17.73
N VAL A 38 -33.92 0.76 16.67
CA VAL A 38 -35.04 1.01 15.74
C VAL A 38 -36.15 0.02 16.06
N ARG A 39 -37.28 0.53 16.55
CA ARG A 39 -38.42 -0.31 16.92
C ARG A 39 -39.24 -0.68 15.69
N GLY A 40 -39.86 -1.86 15.72
CA GLY A 40 -40.72 -2.32 14.64
C GLY A 40 -40.00 -2.81 13.37
N VAL A 41 -38.68 -2.96 13.41
CA VAL A 41 -37.89 -3.54 12.31
C VAL A 41 -37.52 -4.99 12.65
N SER A 42 -37.95 -5.90 11.81
CA SER A 42 -37.50 -7.31 11.84
C SER A 42 -36.46 -7.50 10.74
N PRO A 43 -35.18 -7.70 11.08
CA PRO A 43 -34.15 -7.96 10.07
C PRO A 43 -34.48 -9.24 9.29
N LYS A 44 -34.60 -9.11 7.97
CA LYS A 44 -34.77 -10.30 7.12
C LYS A 44 -33.42 -10.99 6.93
N LYS A 45 -33.47 -12.31 6.80
CA LYS A 45 -32.33 -13.08 6.29
C LYS A 45 -32.01 -12.56 4.88
N GLN A 46 -30.75 -12.28 4.64
CA GLN A 46 -30.31 -11.81 3.34
C GLN A 46 -29.45 -12.89 2.69
N TYR A 47 -29.68 -13.13 1.42
CA TYR A 47 -28.80 -13.93 0.59
C TYR A 47 -28.70 -13.27 -0.77
N ALA A 48 -27.52 -13.32 -1.36
CA ALA A 48 -27.29 -12.82 -2.70
C ALA A 48 -26.27 -13.70 -3.42
N PHE A 49 -26.53 -13.99 -4.68
CA PHE A 49 -25.61 -14.65 -5.60
C PHE A 49 -25.27 -13.66 -6.71
N PHE A 50 -24.01 -13.65 -7.10
CA PHE A 50 -23.50 -12.80 -8.16
C PHE A 50 -22.73 -13.65 -9.18
N PRO A 51 -23.41 -14.52 -9.97
CA PRO A 51 -22.73 -15.18 -11.04
C PRO A 51 -22.18 -14.17 -12.05
N PHE A 52 -21.05 -14.50 -12.61
CA PHE A 52 -20.44 -13.71 -13.67
C PHE A 52 -19.88 -14.61 -14.77
N SER A 53 -19.79 -14.03 -15.96
CA SER A 53 -19.00 -14.55 -17.06
C SER A 53 -18.08 -13.46 -17.57
N ALA A 54 -16.86 -13.82 -17.89
CA ALA A 54 -15.87 -12.92 -18.46
C ALA A 54 -15.19 -13.56 -19.67
N ILE A 55 -14.90 -12.74 -20.66
CA ILE A 55 -14.00 -13.08 -21.77
C ILE A 55 -12.88 -12.06 -21.77
N SER A 56 -11.65 -12.53 -21.81
CA SER A 56 -10.46 -11.70 -21.93
C SER A 56 -9.63 -12.12 -23.14
N ARG A 57 -9.12 -11.14 -23.88
CA ARG A 57 -8.20 -11.35 -24.99
C ARG A 57 -6.89 -10.63 -24.68
N ASN A 58 -5.85 -11.40 -24.39
CA ASN A 58 -4.49 -10.88 -24.29
C ASN A 58 -3.86 -10.88 -25.69
N ARG A 59 -3.43 -9.69 -26.15
CA ARG A 59 -2.86 -9.51 -27.48
C ARG A 59 -1.36 -9.75 -27.51
N VAL A 60 -0.69 -9.68 -26.36
CA VAL A 60 0.75 -9.98 -26.25
C VAL A 60 0.97 -11.49 -26.37
N ASP A 61 0.20 -12.29 -25.62
CA ASP A 61 0.31 -13.75 -25.62
C ASP A 61 -0.59 -14.42 -26.67
N HIS A 62 -1.38 -13.62 -27.43
CA HIS A 62 -2.37 -14.11 -28.39
C HIS A 62 -3.40 -15.08 -27.80
N GLU A 63 -3.66 -14.99 -26.49
CA GLU A 63 -4.51 -15.90 -25.75
C GLU A 63 -5.92 -15.31 -25.52
N THR A 64 -6.93 -16.15 -25.60
CA THR A 64 -8.30 -15.82 -25.20
C THR A 64 -8.70 -16.73 -24.06
N ARG A 65 -9.10 -16.15 -22.93
CA ARG A 65 -9.57 -16.88 -21.76
C ARG A 65 -11.05 -16.61 -21.52
N TYR A 66 -11.77 -17.66 -21.17
CA TYR A 66 -13.16 -17.61 -20.74
C TYR A 66 -13.19 -17.95 -19.26
N ARG A 67 -13.85 -17.13 -18.46
CA ARG A 67 -13.97 -17.36 -17.03
C ARG A 67 -15.44 -17.27 -16.61
N VAL A 68 -15.90 -18.24 -15.84
CA VAL A 68 -17.21 -18.24 -15.20
C VAL A 68 -17.01 -18.50 -13.72
N GLY A 69 -17.66 -17.72 -12.89
CA GLY A 69 -17.55 -17.85 -11.45
C GLY A 69 -18.73 -17.18 -10.74
N THR A 70 -18.70 -17.17 -9.45
CA THR A 70 -19.76 -16.55 -8.64
C THR A 70 -19.25 -16.09 -7.30
N ASP A 71 -19.80 -14.95 -6.84
CA ASP A 71 -19.72 -14.55 -5.44
C ASP A 71 -21.04 -14.86 -4.74
N PHE A 72 -21.02 -15.22 -3.47
CA PHE A 72 -22.21 -15.39 -2.67
C PHE A 72 -22.09 -14.73 -1.30
N PHE A 73 -23.20 -14.21 -0.81
CA PHE A 73 -23.34 -13.60 0.50
C PHE A 73 -24.55 -14.19 1.21
N TRP A 74 -24.38 -14.56 2.46
CA TRP A 74 -25.45 -15.04 3.28
C TRP A 74 -25.36 -14.44 4.68
N ARG A 75 -26.41 -13.73 5.08
CA ARG A 75 -26.60 -13.15 6.41
C ARG A 75 -27.82 -13.78 7.07
N PRO A 76 -27.64 -14.94 7.73
CA PRO A 76 -28.75 -15.62 8.42
C PRO A 76 -29.27 -14.82 9.61
N SER A 77 -28.43 -13.93 10.17
CA SER A 77 -28.79 -13.03 11.26
C SER A 77 -28.02 -11.71 11.13
N SER A 78 -28.38 -10.71 11.94
CA SER A 78 -27.64 -9.44 12.02
C SER A 78 -26.21 -9.58 12.54
N ASN A 79 -25.89 -10.72 13.15
CA ASN A 79 -24.64 -10.95 13.87
C ASN A 79 -23.72 -11.99 13.20
N LEU A 80 -24.13 -12.54 12.06
CA LEU A 80 -23.35 -13.55 11.33
C LEU A 80 -23.43 -13.28 9.84
N GLN A 81 -22.29 -13.24 9.20
CA GLN A 81 -22.17 -13.13 7.74
C GLN A 81 -21.23 -14.23 7.23
N LEU A 82 -21.64 -14.89 6.17
CA LEU A 82 -20.83 -15.80 5.38
C LEU A 82 -20.76 -15.23 3.96
N SER A 83 -19.56 -15.12 3.41
CA SER A 83 -19.31 -14.73 2.03
C SER A 83 -18.33 -15.69 1.41
N GLY A 84 -18.49 -15.96 0.13
CA GLY A 84 -17.59 -16.81 -0.62
C GLY A 84 -17.52 -16.41 -2.08
N THR A 85 -16.46 -16.85 -2.74
CA THR A 85 -16.24 -16.69 -4.16
C THR A 85 -15.67 -17.97 -4.73
N VAL A 86 -16.12 -18.32 -5.94
CA VAL A 86 -15.63 -19.48 -6.69
C VAL A 86 -15.15 -18.99 -8.04
N ASN A 87 -13.93 -19.35 -8.39
CA ASN A 87 -13.25 -18.96 -9.64
C ASN A 87 -13.35 -17.43 -9.89
N PRO A 88 -12.90 -16.59 -8.95
CA PRO A 88 -13.07 -15.14 -9.06
C PRO A 88 -12.28 -14.57 -10.24
N ASP A 89 -12.82 -13.49 -10.84
CA ASP A 89 -12.13 -12.70 -11.86
C ASP A 89 -11.92 -11.27 -11.36
N PHE A 90 -10.68 -10.87 -11.23
CA PHE A 90 -10.29 -9.54 -10.78
C PHE A 90 -9.88 -8.58 -11.91
N GLY A 91 -9.98 -9.00 -13.17
CA GLY A 91 -9.59 -8.20 -14.33
C GLY A 91 -10.37 -6.88 -14.52
N SER A 92 -11.53 -6.74 -13.88
CA SER A 92 -12.32 -5.49 -13.90
C SER A 92 -11.95 -4.50 -12.79
N VAL A 93 -11.01 -4.85 -11.89
CA VAL A 93 -10.53 -4.00 -10.79
C VAL A 93 -9.63 -2.88 -11.33
N GLU A 94 -9.58 -1.77 -10.63
CA GLU A 94 -8.65 -0.68 -10.96
C GLU A 94 -7.20 -1.12 -10.78
N SER A 95 -6.35 -0.78 -11.75
CA SER A 95 -4.90 -1.00 -11.66
C SER A 95 -4.29 -0.26 -10.47
N ASP A 96 -3.21 -0.79 -9.94
CA ASP A 96 -2.44 -0.11 -8.91
C ASP A 96 -1.64 1.05 -9.50
N ASP A 97 -1.17 1.95 -8.62
CA ASP A 97 -0.31 3.04 -9.05
C ASP A 97 1.03 2.50 -9.52
N VAL A 98 1.55 3.07 -10.61
CA VAL A 98 2.86 2.70 -11.15
C VAL A 98 3.95 3.23 -10.23
N VAL A 99 4.78 2.35 -9.70
CA VAL A 99 5.91 2.67 -8.81
C VAL A 99 7.14 1.91 -9.26
N ILE A 100 8.20 2.62 -9.67
CA ILE A 100 9.51 2.01 -9.86
C ILE A 100 10.22 1.99 -8.52
N ASN A 101 10.37 0.81 -7.95
CA ASN A 101 11.06 0.58 -6.69
C ASN A 101 12.41 -0.09 -6.95
N LEU A 102 13.50 0.62 -6.70
CA LEU A 102 14.88 0.14 -6.80
C LEU A 102 15.54 0.03 -5.42
N SER A 103 14.73 0.02 -4.35
CA SER A 103 15.19 -0.18 -2.97
C SER A 103 14.87 -1.60 -2.49
N ALA A 104 15.54 -2.02 -1.42
CA ALA A 104 15.32 -3.32 -0.80
C ALA A 104 13.96 -3.44 -0.07
N THR A 105 13.25 -2.33 0.16
CA THR A 105 11.95 -2.35 0.85
C THR A 105 10.81 -2.52 -0.11
N GLU A 106 9.87 -3.40 0.22
CA GLU A 106 8.69 -3.67 -0.60
C GLU A 106 7.69 -2.50 -0.57
N THR A 107 7.02 -2.26 -1.70
CA THR A 107 5.94 -1.27 -1.80
C THR A 107 4.61 -1.86 -1.36
N PHE A 108 3.94 -1.23 -0.39
CA PHE A 108 2.61 -1.63 0.05
C PHE A 108 1.53 -1.09 -0.88
N PHE A 109 0.65 -1.98 -1.35
CA PHE A 109 -0.55 -1.63 -2.11
C PHE A 109 -1.82 -2.00 -1.34
N PRO A 110 -2.77 -1.06 -1.17
CA PRO A 110 -4.04 -1.36 -0.50
C PRO A 110 -4.91 -2.32 -1.32
N GLU A 111 -5.72 -3.12 -0.64
CA GLU A 111 -6.67 -4.03 -1.29
C GLU A 111 -7.78 -3.25 -2.01
N LYS A 112 -8.12 -3.66 -3.23
CA LYS A 112 -9.16 -3.06 -4.08
C LYS A 112 -10.24 -4.06 -4.52
N ARG A 113 -10.00 -5.37 -4.33
CA ARG A 113 -10.93 -6.44 -4.73
C ARG A 113 -12.06 -6.54 -3.72
N LEU A 114 -13.30 -6.36 -4.17
CA LEU A 114 -14.48 -6.20 -3.31
C LEU A 114 -14.67 -7.34 -2.31
N PHE A 115 -14.44 -8.60 -2.72
CA PHE A 115 -14.56 -9.75 -1.84
C PHE A 115 -13.63 -9.64 -0.62
N PHE A 116 -12.39 -9.21 -0.81
CA PHE A 116 -11.42 -9.07 0.27
C PHE A 116 -11.64 -7.84 1.13
N VAL A 117 -12.11 -6.73 0.53
CA VAL A 117 -12.38 -5.47 1.26
C VAL A 117 -13.58 -5.60 2.21
N GLU A 118 -14.63 -6.32 1.81
CA GLU A 118 -15.82 -6.49 2.65
C GLU A 118 -15.51 -7.32 3.91
N GLY A 119 -15.78 -6.76 5.11
CA GLY A 119 -15.52 -7.42 6.38
C GLY A 119 -14.04 -7.50 6.76
N GLN A 120 -13.15 -6.82 6.05
CA GLN A 120 -11.71 -6.77 6.34
C GLN A 120 -11.41 -6.24 7.73
N GLU A 121 -12.24 -5.34 8.25
CA GLU A 121 -12.08 -4.70 9.56
C GLU A 121 -12.01 -5.70 10.73
N VAL A 122 -12.54 -6.90 10.58
CA VAL A 122 -12.44 -7.95 11.60
C VAL A 122 -11.00 -8.46 11.71
N PHE A 123 -10.27 -8.52 10.60
CA PHE A 123 -8.91 -9.07 10.50
C PHE A 123 -7.81 -8.02 10.69
N VAL A 124 -8.19 -6.76 10.90
CA VAL A 124 -7.25 -5.68 11.22
C VAL A 124 -6.94 -5.70 12.71
N ALA A 125 -5.72 -6.08 13.08
CA ALA A 125 -5.28 -6.19 14.46
C ALA A 125 -4.62 -4.89 14.98
N SER A 126 -4.33 -3.91 14.11
CA SER A 126 -3.60 -2.71 14.48
C SER A 126 -4.01 -1.51 13.62
N PRO A 127 -4.07 -0.29 14.20
CA PRO A 127 -4.24 0.94 13.43
C PRO A 127 -3.12 1.23 12.42
N ARG A 128 -1.98 0.55 12.53
CA ARG A 128 -0.86 0.65 11.58
C ARG A 128 -1.19 0.07 10.21
N ALA A 129 -2.21 -0.80 10.12
CA ALA A 129 -2.69 -1.35 8.86
C ALA A 129 -3.38 -0.32 7.95
N ASP A 130 -3.79 0.86 8.49
CA ASP A 130 -4.36 1.94 7.69
C ASP A 130 -3.26 2.80 7.08
N THR A 131 -2.90 2.48 5.86
CA THR A 131 -1.78 3.07 5.12
C THR A 131 -2.21 4.08 4.07
N ARG A 132 -3.43 4.57 4.10
CA ARG A 132 -3.98 5.53 3.13
C ARG A 132 -3.25 6.88 3.09
N GLY A 133 -2.33 7.10 4.02
CA GLY A 133 -1.43 8.24 4.06
C GLY A 133 -0.05 7.87 3.54
N SER A 134 0.28 8.27 2.32
CA SER A 134 1.63 8.16 1.77
C SER A 134 2.65 8.88 2.66
N GLY A 135 3.66 8.16 3.05
CA GLY A 135 4.78 8.66 3.86
C GLY A 135 4.77 8.10 5.26
N VAL A 136 5.89 8.26 5.97
CA VAL A 136 6.05 7.89 7.37
C VAL A 136 4.91 8.53 8.15
N GLY A 137 3.82 7.81 8.23
CA GLY A 137 2.61 8.26 8.90
C GLY A 137 2.92 8.48 10.39
N ASN A 138 2.08 9.22 11.06
CA ASN A 138 2.23 9.47 12.50
C ASN A 138 2.23 8.18 13.35
N ARG A 139 2.01 7.02 12.73
CA ARG A 139 1.95 5.69 13.37
C ARG A 139 3.01 4.69 12.85
N GLY A 140 4.01 5.14 12.11
CA GLY A 140 5.11 4.31 11.58
C GLY A 140 4.87 3.79 10.17
N ALA A 141 5.74 2.88 9.71
CA ALA A 141 5.60 2.19 8.44
C ALA A 141 4.33 1.35 8.39
N PRO A 142 3.80 1.07 7.20
CA PRO A 142 2.71 0.10 7.02
C PRO A 142 3.04 -1.23 7.69
N TYR A 143 2.06 -1.77 8.39
CA TYR A 143 2.19 -3.06 9.06
C TYR A 143 0.82 -3.74 9.13
N THR A 144 0.74 -4.98 8.69
CA THR A 144 -0.45 -5.82 8.86
C THR A 144 -0.08 -7.30 8.83
N MET A 145 -0.72 -8.11 9.70
CA MET A 145 -0.61 -9.57 9.62
C MET A 145 -1.43 -10.17 8.48
N VAL A 146 -2.44 -9.44 7.96
CA VAL A 146 -3.28 -9.90 6.85
C VAL A 146 -3.23 -8.88 5.73
N ASN A 147 -2.46 -9.20 4.70
CA ASN A 147 -2.39 -8.48 3.44
C ASN A 147 -2.95 -9.37 2.33
N THR A 148 -4.24 -9.25 2.07
CA THR A 148 -4.92 -10.09 1.08
C THR A 148 -4.38 -9.93 -0.34
N ARG A 149 -3.55 -8.90 -0.61
CA ARG A 149 -2.84 -8.73 -1.89
C ARG A 149 -1.83 -9.85 -2.19
N ARG A 150 -1.40 -10.60 -1.15
CA ARG A 150 -0.58 -11.81 -1.32
C ARG A 150 -1.35 -12.91 -2.05
N ILE A 151 -2.64 -13.04 -1.76
CA ILE A 151 -3.52 -14.07 -2.33
C ILE A 151 -3.81 -13.78 -3.81
N GLY A 152 -3.50 -14.72 -4.71
CA GLY A 152 -3.56 -14.51 -6.15
C GLY A 152 -2.52 -13.49 -6.62
N GLY A 153 -1.43 -13.32 -5.89
CA GLY A 153 -0.28 -12.50 -6.23
C GLY A 153 0.67 -13.21 -7.19
N LYS A 154 1.95 -12.87 -7.10
CA LYS A 154 3.01 -13.55 -7.86
C LYS A 154 3.19 -14.98 -7.36
N PRO A 155 3.59 -15.93 -8.21
CA PRO A 155 4.03 -17.24 -7.78
C PRO A 155 5.15 -17.15 -6.73
N ARG A 156 5.25 -18.16 -5.86
CA ARG A 156 6.40 -18.24 -4.95
C ARG A 156 7.70 -18.45 -5.73
N SER A 157 8.82 -18.09 -5.10
CA SER A 157 10.14 -18.26 -5.71
C SER A 157 10.40 -19.72 -6.07
N LEU A 158 10.80 -19.97 -7.31
CA LEU A 158 11.24 -21.29 -7.79
C LEU A 158 12.75 -21.41 -7.63
N SER A 159 13.22 -22.57 -7.14
CA SER A 159 14.63 -22.91 -7.19
C SER A 159 14.97 -23.40 -8.59
N LEU A 160 15.64 -22.57 -9.38
CA LEU A 160 16.03 -22.90 -10.75
C LEU A 160 17.41 -23.57 -10.77
N ALA A 161 17.58 -24.58 -11.63
CA ALA A 161 18.90 -25.13 -11.93
C ALA A 161 19.70 -24.15 -12.81
N ALA A 162 21.02 -24.34 -12.89
CA ALA A 162 21.92 -23.44 -13.62
C ALA A 162 21.62 -23.31 -15.13
N ASP A 163 20.95 -24.30 -15.71
CA ASP A 163 20.55 -24.36 -17.12
C ASP A 163 19.08 -23.92 -17.35
N GLU A 164 18.38 -23.53 -16.28
CA GLU A 164 16.98 -23.10 -16.29
C GLU A 164 16.87 -21.58 -16.19
N ASN A 165 15.97 -21.00 -16.98
CA ASN A 165 15.73 -19.57 -16.98
C ASN A 165 14.21 -19.27 -17.14
N ILE A 166 13.71 -18.36 -16.30
CA ILE A 166 12.36 -17.83 -16.38
C ILE A 166 12.47 -16.29 -16.45
N THR A 167 11.72 -15.67 -17.32
CA THR A 167 11.73 -14.20 -17.43
C THR A 167 10.97 -13.56 -16.25
N ASP A 168 11.39 -12.38 -15.83
CA ASP A 168 10.70 -11.60 -14.78
C ASP A 168 9.21 -11.42 -15.09
N ARG A 169 8.85 -11.26 -16.37
CA ARG A 169 7.46 -11.15 -16.82
C ARG A 169 6.62 -12.36 -16.44
N GLU A 170 7.14 -13.57 -16.60
CA GLU A 170 6.43 -14.81 -16.26
C GLU A 170 6.32 -14.98 -14.73
N LEU A 171 7.35 -14.57 -13.99
CA LEU A 171 7.34 -14.57 -12.51
C LEU A 171 6.41 -13.50 -11.92
N ASP A 172 6.06 -12.49 -12.69
CA ASP A 172 5.15 -11.40 -12.27
C ASP A 172 3.68 -11.67 -12.58
N LEU A 173 3.36 -12.76 -13.29
CA LEU A 173 1.98 -13.12 -13.60
C LEU A 173 1.23 -13.53 -12.32
N PRO A 174 -0.02 -13.08 -12.13
CA PRO A 174 -0.81 -13.45 -10.97
C PRO A 174 -1.24 -14.91 -11.03
N VAL A 175 -1.28 -15.57 -9.87
CA VAL A 175 -1.84 -16.91 -9.70
C VAL A 175 -3.36 -16.82 -9.66
N ASP A 176 -4.05 -17.74 -10.36
CA ASP A 176 -5.49 -17.81 -10.34
C ASP A 176 -6.01 -18.43 -9.02
N LEU A 177 -7.22 -18.06 -8.59
CA LEU A 177 -7.86 -18.59 -7.40
C LEU A 177 -8.95 -19.60 -7.79
N MET A 178 -8.94 -20.78 -7.17
CA MET A 178 -10.08 -21.69 -7.16
C MET A 178 -11.27 -21.08 -6.42
N GLY A 179 -11.00 -20.46 -5.26
CA GLY A 179 -12.02 -19.82 -4.46
C GLY A 179 -11.55 -19.32 -3.12
N ALA A 180 -12.47 -18.65 -2.42
CA ALA A 180 -12.23 -18.21 -1.04
C ALA A 180 -13.55 -18.16 -0.26
N VAL A 181 -13.47 -18.32 1.05
CA VAL A 181 -14.60 -18.26 1.98
C VAL A 181 -14.24 -17.43 3.20
N LYS A 182 -15.20 -16.64 3.67
CA LYS A 182 -15.05 -15.78 4.84
C LYS A 182 -16.31 -15.82 5.70
N VAL A 183 -16.11 -16.05 6.99
CA VAL A 183 -17.16 -16.02 8.01
C VAL A 183 -16.79 -14.95 9.02
N THR A 184 -17.69 -14.01 9.27
CA THR A 184 -17.52 -12.99 10.31
C THR A 184 -18.77 -12.91 11.18
N GLY A 185 -18.57 -12.69 12.47
CA GLY A 185 -19.69 -12.62 13.38
C GLY A 185 -19.36 -11.96 14.70
N GLN A 186 -20.44 -11.72 15.48
CA GLN A 186 -20.33 -11.19 16.83
C GLN A 186 -21.38 -11.83 17.73
N THR A 187 -20.97 -12.28 18.92
CA THR A 187 -21.84 -12.80 19.96
C THR A 187 -21.54 -12.08 21.27
N GLY A 188 -22.43 -11.18 21.68
CA GLY A 188 -22.21 -10.35 22.85
C GLY A 188 -20.97 -9.46 22.67
N ARG A 189 -19.94 -9.66 23.49
CA ARG A 189 -18.66 -8.95 23.47
C ARG A 189 -17.60 -9.65 22.65
N LEU A 190 -17.89 -10.83 22.12
CA LEU A 190 -16.95 -11.62 21.35
C LEU A 190 -17.22 -11.42 19.87
N ARG A 191 -16.24 -10.92 19.13
CA ARG A 191 -16.24 -10.81 17.67
C ARG A 191 -15.24 -11.81 17.09
N TYR A 192 -15.60 -12.46 16.01
CA TYR A 192 -14.78 -13.49 15.39
C TYR A 192 -14.79 -13.40 13.87
N GLY A 193 -13.73 -13.90 13.27
CA GLY A 193 -13.58 -14.05 11.84
C GLY A 193 -12.78 -15.29 11.48
N LEU A 194 -13.22 -15.99 10.43
CA LEU A 194 -12.49 -17.05 9.77
C LEU A 194 -12.44 -16.73 8.28
N PHE A 195 -11.30 -16.94 7.67
CA PHE A 195 -11.10 -16.71 6.24
C PHE A 195 -10.17 -17.80 5.70
N SER A 196 -10.51 -18.33 4.52
CA SER A 196 -9.64 -19.25 3.76
C SER A 196 -9.70 -18.92 2.29
N ALA A 197 -8.58 -19.09 1.58
CA ALA A 197 -8.49 -18.93 0.14
C ALA A 197 -7.57 -20.02 -0.43
N PHE A 198 -7.84 -20.42 -1.68
CA PHE A 198 -7.20 -21.55 -2.35
C PHE A 198 -6.77 -21.09 -3.75
N GLU A 199 -5.47 -21.16 -4.01
CA GLU A 199 -4.90 -20.86 -5.33
C GLU A 199 -4.91 -22.11 -6.22
N GLU A 200 -4.93 -21.88 -7.54
CA GLU A 200 -4.70 -22.92 -8.54
C GLU A 200 -3.19 -23.14 -8.73
N ASP A 201 -2.83 -24.34 -9.20
CA ASP A 201 -1.48 -24.59 -9.68
C ASP A 201 -1.19 -23.72 -10.90
N VAL A 202 0.04 -23.25 -11.02
CA VAL A 202 0.43 -22.35 -12.11
C VAL A 202 1.54 -22.96 -12.97
N ASP A 203 1.35 -22.90 -14.29
CA ASP A 203 2.34 -23.25 -15.30
C ASP A 203 3.11 -21.98 -15.72
N ILE A 204 4.35 -21.89 -15.34
CA ILE A 204 5.27 -20.79 -15.63
C ILE A 204 6.12 -21.18 -16.83
N ARG A 205 6.15 -20.33 -17.86
CA ARG A 205 6.93 -20.58 -19.08
C ARG A 205 8.38 -20.15 -18.86
N GLY A 206 9.31 -21.03 -19.27
CA GLY A 206 10.73 -20.73 -19.21
C GLY A 206 11.52 -21.56 -20.21
N THR A 207 12.83 -21.62 -20.03
CA THR A 207 13.73 -22.42 -20.86
C THR A 207 14.63 -23.30 -19.99
N LYS A 208 14.95 -24.48 -20.49
CA LYS A 208 16.00 -25.36 -19.94
C LYS A 208 17.00 -25.66 -21.03
N ALA A 209 18.27 -25.31 -20.80
CA ALA A 209 19.33 -25.38 -21.81
C ALA A 209 18.90 -24.74 -23.17
N GLY A 210 18.16 -23.59 -23.10
CA GLY A 210 17.65 -22.87 -24.26
C GLY A 210 16.41 -23.47 -24.94
N THR A 211 15.90 -24.61 -24.47
CA THR A 211 14.67 -25.24 -24.98
C THR A 211 13.47 -24.78 -24.15
N PRO A 212 12.34 -24.34 -24.79
CA PRO A 212 11.12 -23.96 -24.06
C PRO A 212 10.59 -25.11 -23.21
N VAL A 213 10.33 -24.84 -21.94
CA VAL A 213 9.74 -25.77 -20.96
C VAL A 213 8.67 -25.05 -20.12
N LYS A 214 7.83 -25.83 -19.45
CA LYS A 214 6.91 -25.33 -18.45
C LYS A 214 7.36 -25.82 -17.07
N PHE A 215 7.36 -24.91 -16.11
CA PHE A 215 7.56 -25.20 -14.69
C PHE A 215 6.20 -25.12 -14.01
N THR A 216 5.74 -26.22 -13.45
CA THR A 216 4.47 -26.23 -12.70
C THR A 216 4.80 -25.99 -11.24
N GLN A 217 4.12 -25.03 -10.63
CA GLN A 217 4.18 -24.73 -9.21
C GLN A 217 2.81 -24.93 -8.60
N THR A 218 2.74 -25.62 -7.47
CA THR A 218 1.53 -25.79 -6.68
C THR A 218 1.04 -24.45 -6.16
N GLY A 219 -0.28 -24.24 -6.13
CA GLY A 219 -0.90 -23.08 -5.50
C GLY A 219 -0.78 -23.12 -3.98
N SER A 220 -0.91 -21.96 -3.34
CA SER A 220 -0.90 -21.84 -1.88
C SER A 220 -2.32 -21.89 -1.32
N ASP A 221 -2.46 -22.50 -0.13
CA ASP A 221 -3.67 -22.46 0.68
C ASP A 221 -3.49 -21.48 1.84
N TYR A 222 -4.46 -20.59 2.01
CA TYR A 222 -4.43 -19.55 3.03
C TYR A 222 -5.51 -19.75 4.07
N GLY A 223 -5.15 -19.57 5.34
CA GLY A 223 -6.05 -19.61 6.48
C GLY A 223 -5.84 -18.42 7.41
N VAL A 224 -6.94 -17.83 7.89
CA VAL A 224 -6.90 -16.75 8.89
C VAL A 224 -7.97 -17.00 9.94
N ALA A 225 -7.59 -16.93 11.21
CA ALA A 225 -8.49 -17.03 12.34
C ALA A 225 -8.33 -15.81 13.26
N ARG A 226 -9.43 -15.16 13.58
CA ARG A 226 -9.48 -13.99 14.45
C ARG A 226 -10.51 -14.15 15.55
N LEU A 227 -10.13 -13.79 16.80
CA LEU A 227 -11.03 -13.70 17.92
C LEU A 227 -10.74 -12.42 18.70
N ILE A 228 -11.76 -11.62 19.01
CA ILE A 228 -11.63 -10.35 19.70
C ILE A 228 -12.67 -10.28 20.81
N TYR A 229 -12.24 -10.03 22.03
CA TYR A 229 -13.10 -9.63 23.12
C TYR A 229 -13.11 -8.10 23.23
N GLU A 230 -14.29 -7.49 23.19
CA GLU A 230 -14.47 -6.04 23.20
C GLU A 230 -15.42 -5.62 24.33
N ASP A 231 -15.00 -4.64 25.10
CA ASP A 231 -15.83 -4.02 26.14
C ASP A 231 -15.82 -2.50 25.98
N SER A 232 -16.97 -1.94 25.73
CA SER A 232 -17.18 -0.49 25.69
C SER A 232 -18.17 -0.11 26.79
N LYS A 233 -17.69 0.54 27.85
CA LYS A 233 -18.51 0.95 28.98
C LYS A 233 -18.22 2.41 29.32
N ALA A 234 -19.28 3.22 29.43
CA ALA A 234 -19.18 4.63 29.84
C ALA A 234 -18.17 5.45 29.01
N GLY A 235 -18.07 5.19 27.69
CA GLY A 235 -17.15 5.89 26.79
C GLY A 235 -15.73 5.34 26.74
N ALA A 236 -15.32 4.48 27.70
CA ALA A 236 -14.06 3.77 27.61
C ALA A 236 -14.17 2.57 26.66
N TYR A 237 -13.07 2.23 25.99
CA TYR A 237 -12.99 1.04 25.14
C TYR A 237 -11.79 0.18 25.54
N ARG A 238 -12.01 -1.12 25.61
CA ARG A 238 -10.97 -2.13 25.86
C ARG A 238 -11.20 -3.29 24.92
N ALA A 239 -10.15 -3.77 24.28
CA ALA A 239 -10.21 -4.97 23.50
C ALA A 239 -8.93 -5.79 23.65
N PHE A 240 -9.09 -7.11 23.57
CA PHE A 240 -8.01 -8.08 23.50
C PHE A 240 -8.32 -9.05 22.38
N GLY A 241 -7.34 -9.32 21.54
CA GLY A 241 -7.52 -10.17 20.39
C GLY A 241 -6.39 -11.15 20.17
N ILE A 242 -6.72 -12.23 19.46
CA ILE A 242 -5.76 -13.15 18.87
C ILE A 242 -6.03 -13.22 17.37
N LEU A 243 -4.99 -13.14 16.58
CA LEU A 243 -5.01 -13.29 15.13
C LEU A 243 -3.95 -14.32 14.75
N SER A 244 -4.36 -15.35 14.00
CA SER A 244 -3.43 -16.33 13.45
C SER A 244 -3.63 -16.43 11.95
N THR A 245 -2.54 -16.50 11.20
CA THR A 245 -2.50 -16.70 9.76
C THR A 245 -1.67 -17.92 9.44
N ALA A 246 -2.12 -18.72 8.48
CA ALA A 246 -1.41 -19.88 7.98
C ALA A 246 -1.34 -19.80 6.45
N VAL A 247 -0.19 -20.12 5.90
CA VAL A 247 0.01 -20.32 4.45
C VAL A 247 0.62 -21.69 4.29
N LEU A 248 -0.09 -22.58 3.60
CA LEU A 248 0.34 -23.94 3.33
C LEU A 248 0.81 -24.04 1.89
N HIS A 249 2.03 -24.52 1.68
CA HIS A 249 2.61 -24.64 0.36
C HIS A 249 3.67 -25.75 0.32
N GLU A 250 3.80 -26.45 -0.78
CA GLU A 250 4.74 -27.57 -0.94
C GLU A 250 6.21 -27.19 -0.62
N SER A 251 6.62 -25.95 -0.87
CA SER A 251 7.98 -25.46 -0.58
C SER A 251 8.20 -25.09 0.90
N GLY A 252 7.18 -25.15 1.75
CA GLY A 252 7.25 -24.86 3.17
C GLY A 252 6.03 -24.07 3.66
N ASP A 253 5.58 -24.42 4.85
CA ASP A 253 4.45 -23.80 5.53
C ASP A 253 4.88 -22.59 6.35
N ALA A 254 3.98 -21.62 6.51
CA ALA A 254 4.19 -20.45 7.36
C ALA A 254 3.01 -20.23 8.29
N LEU A 255 3.28 -20.13 9.59
CA LEU A 255 2.30 -19.83 10.64
C LEU A 255 2.72 -18.57 11.39
N VAL A 256 1.86 -17.55 11.39
CA VAL A 256 2.08 -16.33 12.18
C VAL A 256 0.94 -16.17 13.17
N THR A 257 1.27 -15.97 14.45
CA THR A 257 0.27 -15.75 15.50
C THR A 257 0.59 -14.48 16.28
N GLY A 258 -0.40 -13.61 16.46
CA GLY A 258 -0.29 -12.37 17.21
C GLY A 258 -1.38 -12.20 18.25
N LEU A 259 -1.02 -11.57 19.36
CA LEU A 259 -1.92 -11.09 20.40
C LEU A 259 -1.93 -9.58 20.37
N ASP A 260 -3.10 -8.96 20.41
CA ASP A 260 -3.26 -7.51 20.41
C ASP A 260 -4.12 -7.01 21.55
N GLY A 261 -3.84 -5.80 21.98
CA GLY A 261 -4.57 -5.11 23.03
C GLY A 261 -4.82 -3.65 22.66
N HIS A 262 -6.04 -3.17 22.94
CA HIS A 262 -6.47 -1.82 22.64
C HIS A 262 -7.14 -1.19 23.86
N TYR A 263 -6.80 0.03 24.14
CA TYR A 263 -7.35 0.78 25.25
C TYR A 263 -7.62 2.24 24.86
N LEU A 264 -8.80 2.74 25.20
CA LEU A 264 -9.17 4.15 25.12
C LEU A 264 -9.84 4.56 26.42
N THR A 265 -9.35 5.64 27.04
CA THR A 265 -9.99 6.22 28.23
C THR A 265 -11.37 6.80 27.91
N SER A 266 -12.24 6.89 28.91
CA SER A 266 -13.61 7.42 28.75
C SER A 266 -13.65 8.89 28.31
N ASP A 267 -12.63 9.67 28.69
CA ASP A 267 -12.47 11.07 28.26
C ASP A 267 -11.77 11.21 26.89
N GLY A 268 -11.39 10.09 26.26
CA GLY A 268 -10.74 10.06 24.96
C GLY A 268 -9.31 10.60 24.93
N LYS A 269 -8.70 10.88 26.10
CA LYS A 269 -7.38 11.50 26.16
C LYS A 269 -6.23 10.54 25.97
N ILE A 270 -6.38 9.26 26.35
CA ILE A 270 -5.33 8.27 26.24
C ILE A 270 -5.83 7.12 25.35
N GLN A 271 -5.10 6.85 24.32
CA GLN A 271 -5.26 5.68 23.47
C GLN A 271 -3.95 4.89 23.49
N LEU A 272 -4.06 3.57 23.71
CA LEU A 272 -2.95 2.63 23.63
C LEU A 272 -3.33 1.50 22.71
N ASP A 273 -2.44 1.14 21.79
CA ASP A 273 -2.55 0.01 20.90
C ASP A 273 -1.23 -0.78 20.98
N ALA A 274 -1.31 -2.08 21.26
CA ALA A 274 -0.15 -2.94 21.38
C ALA A 274 -0.38 -4.26 20.65
N GLN A 275 0.69 -4.86 20.15
CA GLN A 275 0.68 -6.18 19.57
C GLN A 275 2.01 -6.87 19.82
N VAL A 276 1.95 -8.17 20.10
CA VAL A 276 3.10 -9.10 20.08
C VAL A 276 2.79 -10.23 19.12
N MET A 277 3.81 -10.77 18.46
CA MET A 277 3.64 -11.79 17.45
C MET A 277 4.84 -12.73 17.37
N THR A 278 4.59 -13.89 16.79
CA THR A 278 5.61 -14.86 16.44
C THR A 278 5.33 -15.43 15.05
N SER A 279 6.40 -15.68 14.30
CA SER A 279 6.37 -16.41 13.03
C SER A 279 7.08 -17.76 13.19
N ASP A 280 6.53 -18.79 12.59
CA ASP A 280 7.06 -20.14 12.53
C ASP A 280 6.98 -20.57 11.06
N ILE A 281 8.12 -20.62 10.38
CA ILE A 281 8.21 -20.89 8.95
C ILE A 281 9.12 -22.09 8.76
N ASP A 282 8.69 -23.05 7.96
CA ASP A 282 9.45 -24.28 7.69
C ASP A 282 10.85 -23.95 7.19
N GLY A 283 11.83 -24.60 7.83
CA GLY A 283 13.24 -24.42 7.51
C GLY A 283 13.90 -23.14 8.04
N GLN A 284 13.16 -22.29 8.77
CA GLN A 284 13.67 -21.07 9.38
C GLN A 284 13.61 -21.11 10.91
N SER A 285 14.36 -20.22 11.57
CA SER A 285 14.25 -20.00 13.01
C SER A 285 12.93 -19.30 13.32
N ARG A 286 12.35 -19.60 14.49
CA ARG A 286 11.14 -18.91 14.95
C ARG A 286 11.43 -17.45 15.28
N GLY A 287 10.68 -16.54 14.66
CA GLY A 287 10.80 -15.12 14.84
C GLY A 287 9.81 -14.53 15.86
N TYR A 288 10.17 -13.42 16.49
CA TYR A 288 9.37 -12.71 17.49
C TYR A 288 9.40 -11.21 17.23
N GLY A 289 8.32 -10.54 17.59
CA GLY A 289 8.29 -9.10 17.52
C GLY A 289 7.05 -8.50 18.16
N GLY A 290 7.02 -7.18 18.23
CA GLY A 290 5.88 -6.47 18.76
C GLY A 290 6.08 -4.97 18.81
N PHE A 291 5.00 -4.28 19.14
CA PHE A 291 5.02 -2.84 19.32
C PHE A 291 3.98 -2.37 20.33
N ILE A 292 4.18 -1.17 20.82
CA ILE A 292 3.22 -0.41 21.58
C ILE A 292 3.17 1.02 21.05
N ASP A 293 1.97 1.51 20.75
CA ASP A 293 1.68 2.86 20.31
C ASP A 293 0.78 3.57 21.32
N GLY A 294 1.20 4.76 21.77
CA GLY A 294 0.43 5.63 22.64
C GLY A 294 0.08 6.94 21.95
N GLU A 295 -1.16 7.39 22.14
CA GLU A 295 -1.62 8.73 21.75
C GLU A 295 -2.22 9.41 22.98
N PHE A 296 -1.75 10.62 23.27
CA PHE A 296 -2.09 11.39 24.46
C PHE A 296 -2.61 12.76 24.03
N ALA A 297 -3.89 13.02 24.17
CA ALA A 297 -4.48 14.33 23.98
C ALA A 297 -4.22 15.18 25.24
N ILE A 298 -3.13 15.94 25.25
CA ILE A 298 -2.69 16.76 26.40
C ILE A 298 -3.73 17.84 26.71
N LYS A 299 -4.23 18.50 25.66
CA LYS A 299 -5.31 19.47 25.69
C LYS A 299 -5.89 19.62 24.31
N LYS A 300 -7.02 20.37 24.17
CA LYS A 300 -7.61 20.64 22.87
C LYS A 300 -6.55 21.17 21.89
N GLY A 301 -6.40 20.51 20.75
CA GLY A 301 -5.47 20.85 19.69
C GLY A 301 -4.01 20.47 19.96
N VAL A 302 -3.70 19.77 21.06
CA VAL A 302 -2.32 19.30 21.35
C VAL A 302 -2.32 17.81 21.63
N VAL A 303 -1.65 17.06 20.77
CA VAL A 303 -1.54 15.60 20.84
C VAL A 303 -0.07 15.20 20.84
N GLN A 304 0.29 14.31 21.77
CA GLN A 304 1.58 13.64 21.81
C GLN A 304 1.38 12.19 21.40
N ARG A 305 2.25 11.68 20.51
CA ARG A 305 2.31 10.26 20.15
C ARG A 305 3.68 9.71 20.48
N VAL A 306 3.70 8.48 20.96
CA VAL A 306 4.92 7.72 21.21
C VAL A 306 4.71 6.31 20.71
N GLY A 307 5.70 5.73 20.05
CA GLY A 307 5.70 4.34 19.63
C GLY A 307 7.03 3.69 19.89
N ILE A 308 7.00 2.45 20.35
CA ILE A 308 8.17 1.60 20.54
C ILE A 308 7.89 0.30 19.79
N GLU A 309 8.85 -0.18 19.02
CA GLU A 309 8.74 -1.43 18.29
C GLU A 309 10.06 -2.20 18.33
N TYR A 310 9.92 -3.52 18.40
CA TYR A 310 11.02 -4.46 18.27
C TYR A 310 10.58 -5.60 17.34
N PHE A 311 11.37 -5.85 16.32
CA PHE A 311 11.23 -7.02 15.44
C PHE A 311 12.59 -7.69 15.34
N ASP A 312 12.67 -8.97 15.69
CA ASP A 312 13.92 -9.68 15.53
C ASP A 312 14.21 -10.00 14.05
N ARG A 313 15.41 -10.48 13.76
CA ARG A 313 15.84 -10.77 12.37
C ARG A 313 15.14 -11.97 11.77
N ASP A 314 14.68 -12.90 12.61
CA ASP A 314 14.02 -14.13 12.18
C ASP A 314 12.49 -13.93 12.03
N LEU A 315 11.96 -12.77 12.45
CA LEU A 315 10.55 -12.48 12.26
C LEU A 315 10.24 -12.23 10.79
N ASP A 316 9.48 -13.11 10.19
CA ASP A 316 8.89 -12.92 8.87
C ASP A 316 7.38 -13.18 8.91
N ILE A 317 6.61 -12.22 8.45
CA ILE A 317 5.15 -12.30 8.35
C ILE A 317 4.66 -12.11 6.91
N ASN A 318 5.59 -11.99 5.95
CA ASN A 318 5.31 -11.52 4.60
C ASN A 318 4.66 -12.56 3.69
N ASP A 319 4.52 -13.82 4.11
CA ASP A 319 3.76 -14.83 3.36
C ASP A 319 2.28 -14.44 3.19
N LEU A 320 1.63 -13.88 4.21
CA LEU A 320 0.28 -13.33 4.13
C LEU A 320 0.18 -11.92 4.73
N GLY A 321 1.20 -11.45 5.43
CA GLY A 321 1.25 -10.12 6.02
C GLY A 321 2.04 -9.11 5.20
N PHE A 322 2.32 -7.99 5.85
CA PHE A 322 3.24 -6.97 5.36
C PHE A 322 4.01 -6.35 6.52
N LEU A 323 5.31 -6.53 6.50
CA LEU A 323 6.28 -5.88 7.36
C LEU A 323 7.41 -5.34 6.48
N GLU A 324 7.58 -4.02 6.45
CA GLU A 324 8.60 -3.37 5.62
C GLU A 324 10.02 -3.74 6.03
N ARG A 325 10.24 -3.93 7.35
CA ARG A 325 11.55 -4.24 7.92
C ARG A 325 11.41 -5.03 9.22
N ASN A 326 12.08 -6.16 9.32
CA ASN A 326 12.46 -6.86 10.55
C ASN A 326 13.86 -6.39 11.03
N ASP A 327 14.53 -7.15 11.89
CA ASP A 327 15.87 -6.82 12.41
C ASP A 327 15.96 -5.37 12.87
N SER A 328 15.05 -4.95 13.77
CA SER A 328 14.96 -3.55 14.17
C SER A 328 14.40 -3.32 15.56
N PHE A 329 15.01 -2.39 16.28
CA PHE A 329 14.45 -1.72 17.43
C PHE A 329 14.28 -0.24 17.09
N ARG A 330 13.05 0.29 17.24
CA ARG A 330 12.75 1.69 16.89
C ARG A 330 11.90 2.35 17.97
N ILE A 331 12.31 3.56 18.34
CA ILE A 331 11.51 4.48 19.15
C ILE A 331 11.14 5.68 18.30
N ARG A 332 9.89 6.10 18.34
CA ARG A 332 9.40 7.28 17.64
C ARG A 332 8.51 8.14 18.53
N SER A 333 8.49 9.42 18.24
CA SER A 333 7.66 10.41 18.94
C SER A 333 7.16 11.46 17.96
N SER A 334 5.95 11.98 18.19
CA SER A 334 5.47 13.17 17.48
C SER A 334 4.65 14.07 18.40
N HIS A 335 4.87 15.37 18.27
CA HIS A 335 4.13 16.43 18.94
C HIS A 335 3.35 17.22 17.90
N ILE A 336 2.02 17.15 17.98
CA ILE A 336 1.12 17.78 17.03
C ILE A 336 0.38 18.90 17.76
N ARG A 337 0.44 20.12 17.19
CA ARG A 337 -0.34 21.26 17.67
C ARG A 337 -1.20 21.81 16.55
N THR A 338 -2.50 21.82 16.76
CA THR A 338 -3.48 22.44 15.85
C THR A 338 -4.04 23.71 16.51
N SER A 339 -4.00 24.81 15.80
CA SER A 339 -4.57 26.10 16.21
C SER A 339 -5.57 26.56 15.15
N SER A 340 -6.67 27.15 15.55
CA SER A 340 -7.73 27.67 14.67
C SER A 340 -8.07 29.13 15.01
N GLY A 341 -8.71 29.82 14.08
CA GLY A 341 -9.16 31.20 14.29
C GLY A 341 -8.03 32.23 14.37
N LEU A 342 -7.00 32.10 13.54
CA LEU A 342 -5.79 32.94 13.59
C LEU A 342 -5.95 34.34 12.98
N GLY A 343 -7.16 34.75 12.58
CA GLY A 343 -7.41 36.01 11.90
C GLY A 343 -6.99 35.99 10.42
N TRP A 344 -5.72 35.84 10.13
CA TRP A 344 -5.15 35.78 8.77
C TRP A 344 -5.21 34.38 8.14
N ALA A 345 -5.45 33.34 8.94
CA ALA A 345 -5.62 31.97 8.50
C ALA A 345 -6.72 31.27 9.31
N LYS A 346 -7.34 30.26 8.74
CA LYS A 346 -8.35 29.43 9.43
C LYS A 346 -7.73 28.54 10.46
N SER A 347 -6.66 27.83 10.08
CA SER A 347 -5.96 26.91 10.97
C SER A 347 -4.50 26.75 10.60
N ASN A 348 -3.75 26.36 11.59
CA ASN A 348 -2.36 25.92 11.46
C ASN A 348 -2.21 24.59 12.17
N GLN A 349 -1.56 23.63 11.55
CA GLN A 349 -1.14 22.38 12.16
C GLN A 349 0.37 22.27 12.09
N PHE A 350 1.00 22.41 13.24
CA PHE A 350 2.41 22.17 13.45
C PHE A 350 2.63 20.73 13.92
N ASP A 351 3.59 20.03 13.34
CA ASP A 351 3.91 18.63 13.65
C ASP A 351 5.44 18.46 13.71
N LEU A 352 5.96 18.24 14.92
CA LEU A 352 7.35 17.89 15.16
C LEU A 352 7.40 16.38 15.47
N ARG A 353 8.10 15.62 14.64
CA ARG A 353 8.26 14.18 14.81
C ARG A 353 9.70 13.74 14.65
N GLY A 354 10.05 12.64 15.29
CA GLY A 354 11.34 12.01 15.13
C GLY A 354 11.31 10.53 15.46
N TYR A 355 12.33 9.84 15.02
CA TYR A 355 12.59 8.46 15.40
C TYR A 355 14.08 8.20 15.51
N VAL A 356 14.42 7.13 16.23
CA VAL A 356 15.74 6.52 16.30
C VAL A 356 15.58 5.02 16.12
N GLN A 357 16.51 4.39 15.42
CA GLN A 357 16.47 2.97 15.06
C GLN A 357 17.87 2.36 15.10
N GLU A 358 17.92 1.14 15.62
CA GLU A 358 19.08 0.24 15.54
C GLU A 358 18.61 -1.13 15.01
N ASN A 359 19.55 -1.93 14.49
CA ASN A 359 19.28 -3.34 14.21
C ASN A 359 19.59 -4.20 15.45
N ASN A 360 19.35 -5.52 15.40
CA ASN A 360 19.54 -6.41 16.55
C ASN A 360 21.03 -6.61 16.92
N ASP A 361 21.96 -6.24 16.06
CA ASP A 361 23.39 -6.21 16.36
C ASP A 361 23.82 -4.90 17.09
N GLY A 362 22.86 -4.01 17.42
CA GLY A 362 23.12 -2.72 18.04
C GLY A 362 23.70 -1.67 17.08
N LEU A 363 23.61 -1.90 15.77
CA LEU A 363 24.09 -0.96 14.79
C LEU A 363 23.04 0.13 14.55
N PHE A 364 23.45 1.39 14.64
CA PHE A 364 22.58 2.54 14.41
C PHE A 364 22.20 2.65 12.93
N THR A 365 20.98 2.18 12.58
CA THR A 365 20.50 2.08 11.20
C THR A 365 19.63 3.25 10.76
N GLY A 366 19.24 4.15 11.66
CA GLY A 366 18.53 5.34 11.26
C GLY A 366 18.05 6.24 12.38
N ALA A 367 17.93 7.49 12.05
CA ALA A 367 17.14 8.46 12.79
C ALA A 367 16.68 9.57 11.86
N ALA A 368 15.62 10.26 12.25
CA ALA A 368 15.24 11.50 11.60
C ALA A 368 14.48 12.41 12.56
N VAL A 369 14.57 13.71 12.29
CA VAL A 369 13.69 14.72 12.89
C VAL A 369 13.01 15.46 11.73
N PHE A 370 11.68 15.53 11.78
CA PHE A 370 10.86 16.24 10.80
C PHE A 370 10.07 17.34 11.49
N LEU A 371 10.05 18.48 10.87
CA LEU A 371 9.15 19.58 11.17
C LEU A 371 8.23 19.77 9.98
N SER A 372 6.92 19.71 10.20
CA SER A 372 5.91 20.01 9.20
C SER A 372 4.96 21.08 9.71
N ASP A 373 4.69 22.07 8.88
CA ASP A 373 3.73 23.14 9.20
C ASP A 373 2.71 23.27 8.06
N SER A 374 1.45 22.96 8.34
CA SER A 374 0.34 23.00 7.41
C SER A 374 -0.58 24.16 7.77
N LEU A 375 -0.69 25.11 6.87
CA LEU A 375 -1.46 26.32 7.03
C LEU A 375 -2.66 26.32 6.09
N THR A 376 -3.88 26.37 6.66
CA THR A 376 -5.10 26.54 5.88
C THR A 376 -5.48 28.03 5.91
N LEU A 377 -5.42 28.67 4.75
CA LEU A 377 -5.73 30.08 4.57
C LEU A 377 -7.25 30.35 4.64
N ASN A 378 -7.66 31.60 4.81
CA ASN A 378 -9.08 31.99 4.89
C ASN A 378 -9.87 31.64 3.61
N ASN A 379 -9.23 31.58 2.47
CA ASN A 379 -9.81 31.15 1.19
C ASN A 379 -9.82 29.63 1.01
N LEU A 380 -9.47 28.85 2.05
CA LEU A 380 -9.36 27.37 2.05
C LEU A 380 -8.19 26.81 1.20
N SER A 381 -7.27 27.64 0.74
CA SER A 381 -6.01 27.15 0.19
C SER A 381 -5.13 26.62 1.31
N ASN A 382 -4.31 25.63 1.02
CA ASN A 382 -3.36 25.05 1.98
C ASN A 382 -1.92 25.28 1.52
N VAL A 383 -1.06 25.65 2.47
CA VAL A 383 0.39 25.71 2.32
C VAL A 383 1.02 24.73 3.30
N LEU A 384 1.85 23.83 2.83
CA LEU A 384 2.60 22.89 3.65
C LEU A 384 4.10 23.14 3.47
N LEU A 385 4.77 23.42 4.57
CA LEU A 385 6.22 23.42 4.70
C LEU A 385 6.67 22.16 5.41
N ARG A 386 7.70 21.49 4.92
CA ARG A 386 8.36 20.36 5.58
C ARG A 386 9.87 20.55 5.55
N VAL A 387 10.50 20.30 6.70
CA VAL A 387 11.94 20.24 6.87
C VAL A 387 12.29 18.92 7.52
N GLY A 388 13.30 18.23 7.03
CA GLY A 388 13.80 16.97 7.57
C GLY A 388 15.31 17.02 7.79
N PHE A 389 15.73 16.33 8.84
CA PHE A 389 17.13 16.14 9.20
C PHE A 389 17.37 14.66 9.50
N PHE A 390 18.39 14.08 8.84
CA PHE A 390 18.76 12.67 8.94
C PHE A 390 20.25 12.62 9.30
N PRO A 391 20.62 12.22 10.52
CA PRO A 391 22.02 12.05 10.88
C PRO A 391 22.66 10.91 10.07
N LYS A 392 23.98 10.83 10.12
CA LYS A 392 24.72 9.70 9.57
C LYS A 392 24.22 8.40 10.21
N ALA A 393 23.97 7.38 9.42
CA ALA A 393 23.48 6.09 9.86
C ALA A 393 24.07 4.98 8.99
N PHE A 394 23.89 3.74 9.38
CA PHE A 394 24.24 2.60 8.56
C PHE A 394 23.04 2.13 7.74
N ASP A 395 23.26 1.80 6.49
CA ASP A 395 22.31 1.11 5.62
C ASP A 395 22.74 -0.36 5.49
N ASP A 396 21.90 -1.24 5.97
CA ASP A 396 22.09 -2.69 5.99
C ASP A 396 21.08 -3.41 5.08
N LEU A 397 20.20 -2.69 4.41
CA LEU A 397 19.15 -3.23 3.52
C LEU A 397 19.49 -3.06 2.04
N ASN A 398 19.82 -1.82 1.61
CA ASN A 398 19.99 -1.51 0.19
C ASN A 398 21.27 -2.08 -0.44
N SER A 399 22.01 -2.86 0.31
CA SER A 399 23.08 -3.74 -0.17
C SER A 399 22.60 -5.13 -0.61
N PHE A 400 21.32 -5.45 -0.39
CA PHE A 400 20.71 -6.76 -0.67
C PHE A 400 21.50 -7.93 -0.07
N GLY A 401 21.95 -7.78 1.20
CA GLY A 401 22.71 -8.79 1.93
C GLY A 401 24.23 -8.79 1.67
N ASN A 402 24.75 -7.85 0.87
CA ASN A 402 26.17 -7.79 0.52
C ASN A 402 27.01 -6.91 1.47
N GLY A 403 26.54 -6.72 2.70
CA GLY A 403 27.22 -5.97 3.76
C GLY A 403 26.52 -4.69 4.15
N THR A 404 27.18 -3.90 4.99
CA THR A 404 26.60 -2.70 5.60
C THR A 404 27.49 -1.49 5.36
N TYR A 405 26.88 -0.38 4.93
CA TYR A 405 27.63 0.84 4.65
C TYR A 405 27.03 2.07 5.35
N ARG A 406 27.83 3.09 5.56
CA ARG A 406 27.45 4.32 6.24
C ARG A 406 27.01 5.39 5.25
N THR A 407 25.81 5.94 5.45
CA THR A 407 25.27 7.07 4.71
C THR A 407 25.75 8.40 5.31
N ALA A 408 25.74 9.45 4.49
CA ALA A 408 26.05 10.80 4.93
C ALA A 408 24.88 11.41 5.75
N LEU A 409 25.17 12.51 6.46
CA LEU A 409 24.13 13.39 7.00
C LEU A 409 23.33 13.97 5.83
N ARG A 410 21.98 13.99 5.95
CA ARG A 410 21.10 14.50 4.91
C ARG A 410 20.05 15.45 5.47
N ARG A 411 19.67 16.40 4.66
CA ARG A 411 18.60 17.36 4.94
C ARG A 411 17.59 17.33 3.81
N ASP A 412 16.32 17.58 4.12
CA ASP A 412 15.28 17.81 3.12
C ASP A 412 14.47 19.07 3.45
N VAL A 413 14.01 19.77 2.42
CA VAL A 413 13.08 20.89 2.52
C VAL A 413 12.08 20.77 1.38
N ALA A 414 10.79 20.90 1.70
CA ALA A 414 9.75 20.93 0.69
C ALA A 414 8.66 21.95 1.05
N ILE A 415 8.18 22.65 0.04
CA ILE A 415 7.00 23.51 0.14
C ILE A 415 5.96 23.04 -0.87
N ARG A 416 4.70 22.99 -0.44
CA ARG A 416 3.56 22.64 -1.29
C ARG A 416 2.43 23.62 -1.09
N PHE A 417 1.77 23.92 -2.18
CA PHE A 417 0.54 24.73 -2.21
C PHE A 417 -0.58 23.90 -2.83
N SER A 418 -1.80 24.05 -2.31
CA SER A 418 -3.01 23.53 -2.94
C SER A 418 -4.15 24.55 -2.83
N SER A 419 -4.84 24.78 -3.94
CA SER A 419 -6.05 25.60 -3.99
C SER A 419 -7.23 24.86 -3.37
N PRO A 420 -8.33 25.56 -3.02
CA PRO A 420 -9.57 24.92 -2.56
C PRO A 420 -10.09 23.90 -3.57
N ASN A 421 -10.59 22.78 -3.06
CA ASN A 421 -11.16 21.71 -3.89
C ASN A 421 -12.67 21.90 -4.18
N THR A 422 -13.22 23.06 -3.84
CA THR A 422 -14.63 23.41 -3.98
C THR A 422 -14.97 24.05 -5.33
N ASN A 423 -13.97 24.47 -6.08
CA ASN A 423 -14.14 25.16 -7.36
C ASN A 423 -14.18 24.16 -8.53
N LYS A 424 -14.70 24.60 -9.68
CA LYS A 424 -14.62 23.83 -10.94
C LYS A 424 -13.18 23.48 -11.30
N TRP A 425 -12.24 24.35 -10.94
CA TRP A 425 -10.81 24.16 -11.08
C TRP A 425 -10.15 24.10 -9.72
N SER A 426 -9.31 23.11 -9.47
CA SER A 426 -8.41 23.07 -8.34
C SER A 426 -7.03 22.67 -8.81
N PHE A 427 -6.00 23.29 -8.23
CA PHE A 427 -4.62 23.04 -8.60
C PHE A 427 -3.73 22.95 -7.36
N GLY A 428 -2.64 22.24 -7.51
CA GLY A 428 -1.59 22.15 -6.52
C GLY A 428 -0.23 22.16 -7.16
N SER A 429 0.77 22.63 -6.43
CA SER A 429 2.16 22.68 -6.87
C SER A 429 3.08 22.54 -5.68
N GLY A 430 4.27 22.03 -5.89
CA GLY A 430 5.28 21.89 -4.85
C GLY A 430 6.68 21.74 -5.42
N ILE A 431 7.63 22.22 -4.65
CA ILE A 431 9.06 22.05 -4.89
C ILE A 431 9.71 21.41 -3.65
N GLY A 432 10.66 20.52 -3.90
CA GLY A 432 11.45 19.87 -2.85
C GLY A 432 12.93 19.86 -3.21
N TRP A 433 13.74 19.97 -2.20
CA TRP A 433 15.17 19.76 -2.25
C TRP A 433 15.58 18.83 -1.14
N ARG A 434 16.46 17.87 -1.43
CA ARG A 434 17.08 17.00 -0.44
C ARG A 434 18.50 16.61 -0.84
N GLU A 435 19.30 16.21 0.12
CA GLU A 435 20.62 15.61 -0.13
C GLU A 435 20.48 14.11 -0.40
N GLU A 436 21.29 13.58 -1.31
CA GLU A 436 21.39 12.14 -1.60
C GLU A 436 22.25 11.41 -0.55
N MET A 437 22.27 10.07 -0.59
CA MET A 437 22.83 9.23 0.49
C MET A 437 24.32 9.40 0.76
N LEU A 438 25.11 9.81 -0.23
CA LEU A 438 26.55 10.09 -0.10
C LEU A 438 26.87 11.58 -0.24
N GLY A 439 25.88 12.43 -0.31
CA GLY A 439 25.97 13.84 -0.72
C GLY A 439 25.35 14.01 -2.10
N GLY A 440 25.54 15.18 -2.72
CA GLY A 440 24.85 15.50 -3.95
C GLY A 440 23.46 16.07 -3.69
N ARG A 441 22.63 16.18 -4.74
CA ARG A 441 21.35 16.88 -4.65
C ARG A 441 20.22 16.13 -5.35
N HIS A 442 19.02 16.28 -4.82
CA HIS A 442 17.79 15.88 -5.44
C HIS A 442 16.83 17.07 -5.44
N ILE A 443 16.49 17.58 -6.59
CA ILE A 443 15.48 18.61 -6.77
C ILE A 443 14.24 17.95 -7.35
N SER A 444 13.08 18.25 -6.80
CA SER A 444 11.81 17.73 -7.31
C SER A 444 10.78 18.84 -7.45
N VAL A 445 9.99 18.76 -8.52
CA VAL A 445 8.85 19.65 -8.78
C VAL A 445 7.65 18.78 -9.09
N GLY A 446 6.55 19.04 -8.42
CA GLY A 446 5.31 18.30 -8.65
C GLY A 446 4.11 19.21 -8.66
N GLY A 447 3.05 18.75 -9.30
CA GLY A 447 1.82 19.50 -9.31
C GLY A 447 0.66 18.73 -9.91
N GLY A 448 -0.51 19.36 -9.88
CA GLY A 448 -1.71 18.76 -10.43
C GLY A 448 -2.79 19.79 -10.69
N LEU A 449 -3.62 19.46 -11.65
CA LEU A 449 -4.79 20.21 -12.04
C LEU A 449 -5.99 19.27 -12.04
N THR A 450 -7.07 19.69 -11.39
CA THR A 450 -8.36 18.98 -11.47
C THR A 450 -9.41 19.93 -12.05
N TRP A 451 -10.11 19.45 -13.07
CA TRP A 451 -11.18 20.18 -13.73
C TRP A 451 -12.51 19.41 -13.62
N ARG A 452 -13.50 20.05 -13.03
CA ARG A 452 -14.87 19.53 -12.86
C ARG A 452 -15.85 20.57 -13.38
N PRO A 453 -16.11 20.62 -14.70
CA PRO A 453 -17.04 21.61 -15.29
C PRO A 453 -18.48 21.41 -14.81
N ASN A 454 -18.84 20.17 -14.50
CA ASN A 454 -20.15 19.75 -13.99
C ASN A 454 -20.02 18.45 -13.16
N ASP A 455 -21.12 17.97 -12.61
CA ASP A 455 -21.17 16.78 -11.74
C ASP A 455 -20.91 15.45 -12.49
N ARG A 456 -20.91 15.47 -13.84
CA ARG A 456 -20.75 14.28 -14.66
C ARG A 456 -19.33 14.09 -15.17
N PHE A 457 -18.51 15.12 -15.15
CA PHE A 457 -17.15 15.07 -15.70
C PHE A 457 -16.11 15.52 -14.69
N SER A 458 -15.09 14.71 -14.53
CA SER A 458 -13.89 15.03 -13.76
C SER A 458 -12.65 14.65 -14.56
N PHE A 459 -11.75 15.58 -14.70
CA PHE A 459 -10.44 15.39 -15.32
C PHE A 459 -9.36 15.81 -14.32
N ARG A 460 -8.36 14.95 -14.11
CA ARG A 460 -7.23 15.22 -13.22
C ARG A 460 -5.94 14.88 -13.92
N LEU A 461 -5.09 15.88 -14.03
CA LEU A 461 -3.70 15.75 -14.48
C LEU A 461 -2.79 15.96 -13.27
N ARG A 462 -1.83 15.07 -13.06
CA ARG A 462 -0.72 15.24 -12.12
C ARG A 462 0.58 15.06 -12.88
N TYR A 463 1.61 15.73 -12.41
CA TYR A 463 2.96 15.50 -12.88
C TYR A 463 3.93 15.56 -11.69
N PHE A 464 5.00 14.83 -11.82
CA PHE A 464 6.15 14.91 -10.95
C PHE A 464 7.40 14.81 -11.81
N TRP A 465 8.36 15.67 -11.53
CA TRP A 465 9.68 15.68 -12.14
C TRP A 465 10.73 15.72 -11.05
N ALA A 466 11.84 15.00 -11.24
CA ALA A 466 12.99 15.05 -10.36
C ALA A 466 14.29 15.04 -11.17
N ASP A 467 15.26 15.79 -10.65
CA ASP A 467 16.65 15.80 -11.08
C ASP A 467 17.51 15.39 -9.88
N ARG A 468 18.35 14.37 -10.08
CA ARG A 468 19.15 13.73 -9.04
C ARG A 468 20.61 13.72 -9.45
N ASP A 469 21.48 14.11 -8.54
CA ASP A 469 22.93 14.04 -8.67
C ASP A 469 23.47 13.28 -7.46
N GLY A 470 24.08 12.10 -7.70
CA GLY A 470 24.55 11.22 -6.66
C GLY A 470 23.52 10.19 -6.16
N TRP A 471 22.55 9.79 -6.99
CA TRP A 471 21.60 8.74 -6.66
C TRP A 471 22.29 7.37 -6.56
N LEU A 472 22.45 6.88 -5.34
CA LEU A 472 23.14 5.62 -5.05
C LEU A 472 22.22 4.41 -5.28
N ILE A 473 22.68 3.45 -6.10
CA ILE A 473 21.99 2.18 -6.39
C ILE A 473 22.99 1.04 -6.30
N HIS A 474 22.56 -0.07 -5.68
CA HIS A 474 23.29 -1.33 -5.67
C HIS A 474 23.24 -1.97 -7.06
N GLN A 475 24.36 -2.53 -7.51
CA GLN A 475 24.49 -3.24 -8.78
C GLN A 475 24.56 -4.75 -8.55
N GLU A 476 25.72 -5.31 -8.41
CA GLU A 476 25.89 -6.72 -8.07
C GLU A 476 26.97 -6.90 -7.00
N ALA A 477 26.90 -7.99 -6.25
CA ALA A 477 27.84 -8.31 -5.18
C ALA A 477 28.02 -7.10 -4.23
N ARG A 478 29.23 -6.57 -4.10
CA ARG A 478 29.54 -5.41 -3.24
C ARG A 478 29.61 -4.09 -4.00
N ASN A 479 29.23 -4.07 -5.27
CA ASN A 479 29.34 -2.90 -6.12
C ASN A 479 28.11 -1.97 -5.96
N MET A 480 28.39 -0.68 -5.82
CA MET A 480 27.42 0.40 -5.76
C MET A 480 27.80 1.45 -6.78
N THR A 481 26.82 2.02 -7.45
CA THR A 481 27.04 3.10 -8.43
C THR A 481 26.18 4.30 -8.08
N THR A 482 26.75 5.51 -8.15
CA THR A 482 25.96 6.73 -8.12
C THR A 482 25.60 7.17 -9.51
N PHE A 483 24.39 7.76 -9.63
CA PHE A 483 23.84 8.17 -10.92
C PHE A 483 23.46 9.65 -10.92
N LYS A 484 23.66 10.28 -12.08
CA LYS A 484 22.95 11.51 -12.47
C LYS A 484 21.68 11.10 -13.21
N ALA A 485 20.52 11.40 -12.61
CA ALA A 485 19.26 10.87 -13.11
C ALA A 485 18.18 11.93 -13.23
N GLN A 486 17.34 11.77 -14.24
CA GLN A 486 16.12 12.53 -14.42
C GLN A 486 14.91 11.57 -14.43
N GLN A 487 13.84 12.00 -13.79
CA GLN A 487 12.61 11.23 -13.70
C GLN A 487 11.39 12.09 -14.05
N TRP A 488 10.47 11.51 -14.83
CA TRP A 488 9.17 12.10 -15.16
C TRP A 488 8.05 11.13 -14.79
N VAL A 489 7.03 11.64 -14.08
CA VAL A 489 5.87 10.83 -13.65
C VAL A 489 4.58 11.60 -13.91
N PRO A 490 4.10 11.68 -15.16
CA PRO A 490 2.77 12.16 -15.46
C PRO A 490 1.71 11.12 -15.15
N SER A 491 0.56 11.59 -14.67
CA SER A 491 -0.62 10.75 -14.40
C SER A 491 -1.88 11.50 -14.80
N LEU A 492 -2.75 10.83 -15.55
CA LEU A 492 -4.01 11.36 -16.05
C LEU A 492 -5.14 10.46 -15.60
N ASN A 493 -6.19 11.07 -15.02
CA ASN A 493 -7.43 10.38 -14.67
C ASN A 493 -8.61 11.16 -15.22
N MET A 494 -9.52 10.47 -15.88
CA MET A 494 -10.76 11.02 -16.41
C MET A 494 -11.92 10.15 -15.98
N ASP A 495 -12.95 10.77 -15.43
CA ASP A 495 -14.22 10.13 -15.10
C ASP A 495 -15.34 10.86 -15.85
N TYR A 496 -16.18 10.11 -16.56
CA TYR A 496 -17.35 10.63 -17.23
C TYR A 496 -18.58 9.77 -16.98
N PHE A 497 -19.64 10.39 -16.46
CA PHE A 497 -20.93 9.76 -16.20
C PHE A 497 -21.91 10.11 -17.32
N PHE A 498 -22.21 9.17 -18.22
CA PHE A 498 -23.29 9.33 -19.20
C PHE A 498 -24.65 9.43 -18.51
N SER A 499 -24.82 8.63 -17.44
CA SER A 499 -25.99 8.62 -16.54
C SER A 499 -25.56 8.15 -15.16
N ALA A 500 -26.47 8.13 -14.19
CA ALA A 500 -26.23 7.54 -12.86
C ALA A 500 -25.81 6.05 -12.91
N LYS A 501 -26.12 5.36 -14.02
CA LYS A 501 -25.85 3.92 -14.22
C LYS A 501 -24.70 3.63 -15.18
N GLN A 502 -24.13 4.63 -15.84
CA GLN A 502 -23.12 4.44 -16.87
C GLN A 502 -21.92 5.36 -16.63
N GLN A 503 -20.75 4.78 -16.48
CA GLN A 503 -19.50 5.48 -16.22
C GLN A 503 -18.43 5.03 -17.19
N LEU A 504 -17.68 5.97 -17.72
CA LEU A 504 -16.43 5.76 -18.43
C LEU A 504 -15.30 6.35 -17.60
N LYS A 505 -14.30 5.53 -17.27
CA LYS A 505 -13.09 5.94 -16.57
C LYS A 505 -11.87 5.65 -17.42
N ALA A 506 -10.98 6.63 -17.58
CA ALA A 506 -9.68 6.45 -18.21
C ALA A 506 -8.59 6.84 -17.22
N THR A 507 -7.56 6.00 -17.12
CA THR A 507 -6.39 6.25 -16.28
C THR A 507 -5.14 5.97 -17.10
N LEU A 508 -4.21 6.93 -17.14
CA LEU A 508 -2.87 6.75 -17.67
C LEU A 508 -1.87 7.14 -16.60
N GLN A 509 -0.93 6.27 -16.31
CA GLN A 509 0.21 6.54 -15.46
C GLN A 509 1.47 6.10 -16.19
N TRP A 510 2.50 6.91 -16.13
CA TRP A 510 3.79 6.60 -16.73
C TRP A 510 4.92 7.09 -15.84
N VAL A 511 5.98 6.29 -15.75
CA VAL A 511 7.24 6.66 -15.12
C VAL A 511 8.34 6.47 -16.14
N GLY A 512 9.03 7.55 -16.48
CA GLY A 512 10.24 7.54 -17.30
C GLY A 512 11.44 7.95 -16.47
N ILE A 513 12.51 7.15 -16.51
CA ILE A 513 13.79 7.43 -15.84
C ILE A 513 14.91 7.38 -16.88
N LYS A 514 15.83 8.33 -16.77
CA LYS A 514 17.16 8.33 -17.42
C LYS A 514 18.20 8.45 -16.32
N ALA A 515 19.12 7.50 -16.24
CA ALA A 515 20.15 7.45 -15.22
C ALA A 515 21.50 7.17 -15.86
N ALA A 516 22.41 8.14 -15.81
CA ALA A 516 23.79 8.02 -16.27
C ALA A 516 24.68 7.70 -15.07
N GLU A 517 25.51 6.68 -15.18
CA GLU A 517 26.52 6.34 -14.19
C GLU A 517 27.49 7.51 -13.96
N ASP A 518 27.92 7.71 -12.72
CA ASP A 518 28.78 8.81 -12.32
C ASP A 518 30.00 8.32 -11.54
N GLU A 519 29.81 7.77 -10.34
CA GLU A 519 30.89 7.29 -9.48
C GLU A 519 30.63 5.87 -9.00
N PHE A 520 31.73 5.11 -8.78
CA PHE A 520 31.70 3.71 -8.42
C PHE A 520 32.24 3.51 -7.01
N TRP A 521 31.58 2.64 -6.26
CA TRP A 521 31.84 2.41 -4.84
C TRP A 521 31.78 0.92 -4.53
N GLU A 522 32.53 0.52 -3.51
CA GLU A 522 32.49 -0.83 -2.96
C GLU A 522 32.04 -0.79 -1.50
N ILE A 523 31.15 -1.71 -1.14
CA ILE A 523 30.72 -1.94 0.24
C ILE A 523 31.90 -2.53 1.01
N PRO A 524 32.30 -1.97 2.18
CA PRO A 524 33.42 -2.49 2.95
C PRO A 524 33.12 -3.87 3.55
N SER A 525 34.16 -4.67 3.87
CA SER A 525 34.01 -6.01 4.47
C SER A 525 33.48 -5.98 5.92
N SER A 526 33.55 -4.85 6.58
CA SER A 526 32.96 -4.58 7.89
C SER A 526 32.18 -3.27 7.84
N PRO A 527 31.17 -3.06 8.70
CA PRO A 527 30.36 -1.84 8.67
C PRO A 527 31.21 -0.57 8.65
N GLY A 528 31.08 0.24 7.59
CA GLY A 528 31.96 1.40 7.37
C GLY A 528 31.49 2.32 6.24
N ALA A 529 32.29 3.32 5.90
CA ALA A 529 32.04 4.16 4.74
C ALA A 529 32.28 3.37 3.44
N LEU A 530 31.47 3.64 2.40
CA LEU A 530 31.74 3.11 1.06
C LEU A 530 33.14 3.53 0.60
N VAL A 531 33.81 2.65 -0.11
CA VAL A 531 35.16 2.89 -0.68
C VAL A 531 34.99 3.26 -2.14
N LYS A 532 35.47 4.44 -2.53
CA LYS A 532 35.46 4.84 -3.94
C LYS A 532 36.45 4.00 -4.73
N VAL A 533 35.99 3.43 -5.84
CA VAL A 533 36.78 2.56 -6.71
C VAL A 533 36.76 3.07 -8.16
N ALA A 534 37.67 2.56 -8.98
CA ALA A 534 37.59 2.79 -10.43
C ALA A 534 36.37 2.03 -11.00
N LYS A 535 35.92 2.47 -12.18
CA LYS A 535 34.83 1.76 -12.87
C LYS A 535 35.18 0.27 -13.01
N PRO A 536 34.33 -0.66 -12.52
CA PRO A 536 34.51 -2.09 -12.75
C PRO A 536 34.54 -2.42 -14.24
N ALA A 537 35.28 -3.48 -14.59
CA ALA A 537 35.28 -3.98 -15.96
C ALA A 537 33.88 -4.54 -16.29
N GLY A 538 33.33 -4.16 -17.42
CA GLY A 538 32.01 -4.62 -17.84
C GLY A 538 31.22 -3.58 -18.64
N PRO A 539 29.94 -3.84 -18.91
CA PRO A 539 29.06 -2.89 -19.57
C PRO A 539 28.82 -1.64 -18.69
N SER A 540 28.20 -0.62 -19.27
CA SER A 540 27.79 0.56 -18.50
C SER A 540 26.61 0.23 -17.62
N ASP A 541 26.62 0.73 -16.38
CA ASP A 541 25.48 0.67 -15.45
C ASP A 541 24.38 1.70 -15.81
N SER A 542 24.66 2.59 -16.78
CA SER A 542 23.68 3.60 -17.22
C SER A 542 22.42 2.94 -17.80
N PHE A 543 21.25 3.42 -17.41
CA PHE A 543 19.99 2.83 -17.83
C PHE A 543 18.90 3.86 -18.11
N GLY A 544 17.96 3.46 -18.97
CA GLY A 544 16.64 4.05 -19.10
C GLY A 544 15.57 3.10 -18.56
N LYS A 545 14.48 3.62 -18.03
CA LYS A 545 13.32 2.82 -17.58
C LYS A 545 12.04 3.47 -18.05
N SER A 546 11.16 2.67 -18.63
CA SER A 546 9.79 3.05 -18.98
C SER A 546 8.82 2.08 -18.33
N GLN A 547 8.02 2.57 -17.39
CA GLN A 547 6.95 1.80 -16.79
C GLN A 547 5.63 2.53 -16.95
N MET A 548 4.59 1.83 -17.44
CA MET A 548 3.34 2.46 -17.83
C MET A 548 2.15 1.56 -17.55
N THR A 549 1.03 2.17 -17.17
CA THR A 549 -0.29 1.53 -17.16
C THR A 549 -1.32 2.48 -17.75
N PHE A 550 -2.04 2.01 -18.76
CA PHE A 550 -3.23 2.65 -19.31
C PHE A 550 -4.42 1.73 -19.11
N GLN A 551 -5.50 2.25 -18.53
CA GLN A 551 -6.75 1.53 -18.38
C GLN A 551 -7.91 2.39 -18.85
N LEU A 552 -8.75 1.84 -19.73
CA LEU A 552 -10.05 2.41 -20.12
C LEU A 552 -11.13 1.46 -19.66
N ARG A 553 -12.01 1.91 -18.78
CA ARG A 553 -13.07 1.10 -18.18
C ARG A 553 -14.43 1.74 -18.39
N TYR A 554 -15.33 1.04 -19.06
CA TYR A 554 -16.74 1.36 -19.13
C TYR A 554 -17.52 0.43 -18.19
N ARG A 555 -18.36 0.99 -17.33
CA ARG A 555 -19.27 0.28 -16.45
C ARG A 555 -20.71 0.69 -16.77
N TRP A 556 -21.57 -0.31 -16.92
CA TRP A 556 -23.01 -0.10 -17.04
C TRP A 556 -23.75 -0.96 -16.02
N GLU A 557 -24.44 -0.30 -15.06
CA GLU A 557 -25.37 -0.96 -14.16
C GLU A 557 -26.67 -1.27 -14.91
N ILE A 558 -26.78 -2.50 -15.38
CA ILE A 558 -27.93 -2.98 -16.17
C ILE A 558 -29.17 -3.24 -15.32
N ALA A 559 -28.96 -3.64 -14.04
CA ALA A 559 -29.96 -3.79 -13.00
C ALA A 559 -29.30 -3.47 -11.64
N PRO A 560 -30.05 -3.28 -10.55
CA PRO A 560 -29.45 -3.00 -9.24
C PRO A 560 -28.39 -4.03 -8.84
N LEU A 561 -27.16 -3.57 -8.61
CA LEU A 561 -25.98 -4.39 -8.30
C LEU A 561 -25.59 -5.42 -9.38
N SER A 562 -26.05 -5.21 -10.61
CA SER A 562 -25.73 -6.04 -11.78
C SER A 562 -25.04 -5.19 -12.83
N ASP A 563 -23.83 -5.55 -13.21
CA ASP A 563 -22.94 -4.69 -13.97
C ASP A 563 -22.40 -5.40 -15.23
N LEU A 564 -22.35 -4.66 -16.32
CA LEU A 564 -21.53 -4.96 -17.48
C LEU A 564 -20.26 -4.10 -17.41
N PHE A 565 -19.11 -4.73 -17.48
CA PHE A 565 -17.82 -4.09 -17.60
C PHE A 565 -17.22 -4.34 -18.98
N ILE A 566 -16.67 -3.30 -19.58
CA ILE A 566 -15.79 -3.39 -20.73
C ILE A 566 -14.50 -2.67 -20.34
N VAL A 567 -13.40 -3.41 -20.35
CA VAL A 567 -12.12 -2.90 -19.86
C VAL A 567 -11.04 -3.15 -20.91
N TYR A 568 -10.25 -2.13 -21.19
CA TYR A 568 -9.01 -2.25 -21.95
C TYR A 568 -7.85 -1.85 -21.06
N ILE A 569 -6.84 -2.70 -20.98
CA ILE A 569 -5.63 -2.50 -20.18
C ILE A 569 -4.42 -2.61 -21.11
N ARG A 570 -3.52 -1.63 -21.03
CA ARG A 570 -2.22 -1.67 -21.68
C ARG A 570 -1.16 -1.30 -20.66
N GLY A 571 -0.16 -2.15 -20.49
CA GLY A 571 0.94 -1.96 -19.55
C GLY A 571 2.28 -2.23 -20.19
N ALA A 572 3.32 -1.56 -19.70
CA ALA A 572 4.69 -1.84 -20.07
C ALA A 572 5.62 -1.70 -18.87
N ASP A 573 6.63 -2.53 -18.82
CA ASP A 573 7.78 -2.41 -17.93
C ASP A 573 9.04 -2.73 -18.74
N LYS A 574 9.80 -1.68 -19.11
CA LYS A 574 10.95 -1.78 -20.00
C LYS A 574 12.19 -1.16 -19.41
N GLY A 575 13.24 -1.96 -19.30
CA GLY A 575 14.61 -1.47 -19.21
C GLY A 575 15.12 -1.08 -20.60
N LEU A 576 15.75 0.06 -20.71
CA LEU A 576 16.33 0.61 -21.93
C LEU A 576 17.80 0.96 -21.66
N GLY A 577 18.69 0.72 -22.63
CA GLY A 577 20.04 1.30 -22.58
C GLY A 577 19.95 2.83 -22.60
N LEU A 578 20.86 3.51 -21.91
CA LEU A 578 20.99 4.96 -21.99
C LEU A 578 21.64 5.30 -23.34
N GLN A 579 20.86 5.30 -24.39
CA GLN A 579 21.20 5.97 -25.65
C GLN A 579 20.70 7.43 -25.56
N ASP A 580 20.99 8.27 -26.55
CA ASP A 580 20.52 9.67 -26.60
C ASP A 580 18.99 9.80 -26.75
N ASN A 581 18.25 8.90 -26.12
CA ASN A 581 16.80 8.85 -26.18
C ASN A 581 16.18 10.03 -25.40
N SER A 582 15.25 10.72 -26.01
CA SER A 582 14.40 11.70 -25.32
C SER A 582 13.40 10.99 -24.40
N PHE A 583 12.75 11.70 -23.48
CA PHE A 583 11.64 11.13 -22.70
C PHE A 583 10.45 10.74 -23.58
N SER A 584 10.28 11.36 -24.74
CA SER A 584 9.29 10.95 -25.74
C SER A 584 9.60 9.57 -26.29
N ASP A 585 10.86 9.27 -26.61
CA ASP A 585 11.29 7.97 -27.13
C ASP A 585 11.11 6.87 -26.08
N ILE A 586 11.43 7.18 -24.79
CA ILE A 586 11.22 6.26 -23.67
C ILE A 586 9.72 5.95 -23.48
N PHE A 587 8.85 6.96 -23.61
CA PHE A 587 7.40 6.75 -23.56
C PHE A 587 6.93 5.90 -24.74
N GLN A 588 7.38 6.25 -25.95
CA GLN A 588 7.02 5.54 -27.18
C GLN A 588 7.45 4.07 -27.13
N ALA A 589 8.67 3.76 -26.68
CA ALA A 589 9.16 2.40 -26.50
C ALA A 589 8.28 1.57 -25.57
N GLY A 590 7.82 2.15 -24.44
CA GLY A 590 6.84 1.49 -23.56
C GLY A 590 5.48 1.33 -24.21
N TRP A 591 5.03 2.31 -25.01
CA TRP A 591 3.73 2.24 -25.66
C TRP A 591 3.70 1.22 -26.80
N GLU A 592 4.73 1.13 -27.61
CA GLU A 592 4.79 0.26 -28.80
C GLU A 592 5.00 -1.21 -28.46
N ASP A 593 5.74 -1.52 -27.39
CA ASP A 593 6.05 -2.88 -26.99
C ASP A 593 5.55 -3.16 -25.56
N PRO A 594 4.24 -3.37 -25.39
CA PRO A 594 3.62 -3.59 -24.10
C PRO A 594 3.93 -4.97 -23.52
N THR A 595 4.04 -5.07 -22.20
CA THR A 595 4.07 -6.33 -21.45
C THR A 595 2.66 -6.88 -21.18
N ALA A 596 1.63 -6.01 -21.21
CA ALA A 596 0.23 -6.36 -21.09
C ALA A 596 -0.60 -5.56 -22.11
N ASP A 597 -1.44 -6.22 -22.89
CA ASP A 597 -2.40 -5.62 -23.83
C ASP A 597 -3.66 -6.48 -23.85
N THR A 598 -4.60 -6.15 -22.96
CA THR A 598 -5.74 -7.04 -22.66
C THR A 598 -7.07 -6.30 -22.79
N PHE A 599 -7.99 -6.91 -23.51
CA PHE A 599 -9.39 -6.49 -23.60
C PHE A 599 -10.27 -7.46 -22.84
N ILE A 600 -11.15 -6.96 -21.96
CA ILE A 600 -12.01 -7.75 -21.07
C ILE A 600 -13.45 -7.29 -21.21
N VAL A 601 -14.36 -8.24 -21.36
CA VAL A 601 -15.81 -8.02 -21.20
C VAL A 601 -16.30 -8.93 -20.10
N LYS A 602 -16.95 -8.35 -19.07
CA LYS A 602 -17.46 -9.08 -17.91
C LYS A 602 -18.90 -8.69 -17.63
N LEU A 603 -19.75 -9.68 -17.55
CA LEU A 603 -21.13 -9.53 -17.11
C LEU A 603 -21.26 -10.17 -15.72
N ARG A 604 -21.74 -9.39 -14.75
CA ARG A 604 -22.05 -9.84 -13.40
C ARG A 604 -23.52 -9.53 -13.11
N TYR A 605 -24.27 -10.50 -12.63
CA TYR A 605 -25.69 -10.31 -12.36
C TYR A 605 -26.04 -10.74 -10.93
N ARG A 606 -26.90 -9.97 -10.25
CA ARG A 606 -27.33 -10.24 -8.89
C ARG A 606 -28.64 -11.01 -8.87
N PHE A 607 -28.66 -12.13 -8.13
CA PHE A 607 -29.85 -12.86 -7.71
C PHE A 607 -29.95 -12.84 -6.18
N GLY A 608 -31.15 -12.81 -5.64
CA GLY A 608 -31.40 -12.87 -4.20
C GLY A 608 -32.18 -11.67 -3.66
N SER A 609 -32.41 -11.69 -2.35
CA SER A 609 -33.26 -10.71 -1.63
C SER A 609 -32.44 -9.73 -0.75
#